data_4ff3f98f88c19cb2683de346bfdac33c
#
_entry.id   4ff3f98f88c19cb2683de346bfdac33c
#
_cell.length_a   1.000
_cell.length_b   1.000
_cell.length_c   1.000
_cell.angle_alpha   90.00
_cell.angle_beta   90.00
_cell.angle_gamma   90.00
#
_symmetry.space_group_name_H-M   'P 1'
#
loop_
_entity.id
_entity.type
_entity.pdbx_description
1 polymer ?
#
loop_
_entity_poly.entity_id
_entity_poly.type
_entity_poly.pdbx_seq_one_letter_code
_entity_poly.pdbx_strand_id
1 'polypeptide(L)'
;MAEIEFKGLDKIIAKLDKMQDTSTIVSAMQDACDLVEGSAKYKAPKDTGALKRSITNRVEVIGNEVSGIVFTPLEYAPYIEYGTGMYAENGNGTSGYWVYVGDKDYDPNRKKSGKRYTLQEAKQIVAIMRSKGLKAYYTNGMHPQPFMRPALKENEQNIKKKLKEGIMSD
;
A
#
# COMPACT_ATOMS: atom_id res chain seq x y z
N MET A 1 3.22 -6.53 4.50
CA MET A 1 2.88 -5.20 5.02
C MET A 1 3.29 -4.15 4.01
N ALA A 2 2.40 -3.25 3.60
CA ALA A 2 2.79 -2.07 2.83
C ALA A 2 2.94 -0.91 3.82
N GLU A 3 4.13 -0.35 3.89
CA GLU A 3 4.53 0.70 4.81
C GLU A 3 5.19 1.82 4.01
N ILE A 4 4.82 3.05 4.29
CA ILE A 4 5.48 4.24 3.78
C ILE A 4 6.03 5.01 4.98
N GLU A 5 7.34 5.12 5.07
CA GLU A 5 8.06 5.87 6.06
C GLU A 5 8.46 7.24 5.48
N PHE A 6 8.21 8.29 6.25
CA PHE A 6 8.62 9.64 5.90
C PHE A 6 10.04 9.90 6.43
N LYS A 7 11.03 9.94 5.55
CA LYS A 7 12.41 10.36 5.86
C LYS A 7 12.75 11.66 5.14
N GLY A 8 13.49 12.53 5.75
CA GLY A 8 13.98 13.73 5.09
C GLY A 8 13.83 15.03 5.87
N LEU A 9 13.67 14.93 7.19
CA LEU A 9 13.57 16.09 8.08
C LEU A 9 14.89 16.49 8.73
N ASP A 10 16.02 15.88 8.32
CA ASP A 10 17.34 16.08 8.95
C ASP A 10 17.76 17.55 9.12
N LYS A 11 17.37 18.40 8.17
CA LYS A 11 17.64 19.86 8.27
C LYS A 11 16.69 20.61 9.22
N ILE A 12 15.53 20.01 9.51
CA ILE A 12 14.58 20.57 10.50
C ILE A 12 15.00 20.14 11.89
N ILE A 13 15.47 18.92 12.06
CA ILE A 13 15.97 18.35 13.31
C ILE A 13 17.11 19.18 13.89
N ALA A 14 18.07 19.65 13.08
CA ALA A 14 19.15 20.53 13.53
C ALA A 14 18.67 21.90 14.09
N LYS A 15 17.44 22.32 13.78
CA LYS A 15 16.79 23.47 14.42
C LYS A 15 16.00 23.08 15.68
N LEU A 16 15.58 21.81 15.78
CA LEU A 16 14.79 21.28 16.88
C LEU A 16 15.59 21.05 18.16
N ASP A 17 16.92 20.90 18.09
CA ASP A 17 17.80 20.87 19.25
C ASP A 17 17.71 22.14 20.13
N LYS A 18 17.02 23.16 19.64
CA LYS A 18 16.74 24.41 20.34
C LYS A 18 15.32 24.54 20.88
N MET A 19 14.42 23.63 20.51
CA MET A 19 13.00 23.69 20.89
C MET A 19 12.72 22.68 22.00
N GLN A 20 12.33 23.16 23.17
CA GLN A 20 12.08 22.33 24.36
C GLN A 20 10.76 21.54 24.33
N ASP A 21 9.90 21.73 23.33
CA ASP A 21 8.61 21.06 23.29
C ASP A 21 8.45 20.09 22.12
N THR A 22 8.81 18.83 22.37
CA THR A 22 8.61 17.72 21.43
C THR A 22 7.12 17.46 21.13
N SER A 23 6.21 17.90 22.03
CA SER A 23 4.77 17.62 21.90
C SER A 23 4.14 18.30 20.68
N THR A 24 4.54 19.53 20.38
CA THR A 24 4.04 20.30 19.23
C THR A 24 4.43 19.63 17.90
N ILE A 25 5.66 19.10 17.84
CA ILE A 25 6.15 18.42 16.64
C ILE A 25 5.43 17.08 16.45
N VAL A 26 5.23 16.32 17.51
CA VAL A 26 4.48 15.07 17.51
C VAL A 26 3.04 15.32 17.02
N SER A 27 2.40 16.38 17.52
CA SER A 27 1.06 16.78 17.07
C SER A 27 1.04 17.16 15.60
N ALA A 28 1.98 17.97 15.13
CA ALA A 28 2.07 18.35 13.72
C ALA A 28 2.35 17.14 12.80
N MET A 29 3.16 16.18 13.27
CA MET A 29 3.42 14.93 12.57
C MET A 29 2.16 14.05 12.52
N GLN A 30 1.39 13.98 13.62
CA GLN A 30 0.12 13.27 13.65
C GLN A 30 -0.87 13.85 12.63
N ASP A 31 -1.01 15.17 12.60
CA ASP A 31 -1.85 15.86 11.60
C ASP A 31 -1.42 15.57 10.16
N ALA A 32 -0.12 15.50 9.90
CA ALA A 32 0.42 15.15 8.60
C ALA A 32 0.10 13.69 8.23
N CYS A 33 0.22 12.77 9.18
CA CYS A 33 -0.15 11.37 9.00
C CYS A 33 -1.63 11.20 8.72
N ASP A 34 -2.50 11.89 9.46
CA ASP A 34 -3.96 11.85 9.29
C ASP A 34 -4.37 12.33 7.88
N LEU A 35 -3.70 13.37 7.38
CA LEU A 35 -3.91 13.88 6.03
C LEU A 35 -3.57 12.82 4.96
N VAL A 36 -2.42 12.16 5.09
CA VAL A 36 -2.00 11.11 4.15
C VAL A 36 -2.89 9.87 4.27
N GLU A 37 -3.24 9.46 5.48
CA GLU A 37 -4.16 8.35 5.73
C GLU A 37 -5.52 8.60 5.07
N GLY A 38 -6.11 9.77 5.27
CA GLY A 38 -7.37 10.17 4.66
C GLY A 38 -7.32 10.12 3.13
N SER A 39 -6.23 10.64 2.54
CA SER A 39 -5.99 10.60 1.10
C SER A 39 -5.81 9.16 0.58
N ALA A 40 -5.04 8.32 1.29
CA ALA A 40 -4.85 6.92 0.94
C ALA A 40 -6.16 6.12 1.01
N LYS A 41 -6.96 6.34 2.06
CA LYS A 41 -8.30 5.75 2.20
C LYS A 41 -9.25 6.17 1.08
N TYR A 42 -9.15 7.40 0.62
CA TYR A 42 -9.96 7.91 -0.50
C TYR A 42 -9.59 7.22 -1.83
N LYS A 43 -8.29 7.03 -2.07
CA LYS A 43 -7.73 6.44 -3.29
C LYS A 43 -7.80 4.91 -3.32
N ALA A 44 -7.91 4.26 -2.16
CA ALA A 44 -7.96 2.80 -2.07
C ALA A 44 -9.11 2.22 -2.90
N PRO A 45 -8.85 1.19 -3.72
CA PRO A 45 -9.88 0.51 -4.50
C PRO A 45 -11.05 0.04 -3.65
N LYS A 46 -12.27 0.24 -4.18
CA LYS A 46 -13.51 -0.12 -3.49
C LYS A 46 -13.97 -1.49 -3.95
N ASP A 47 -13.79 -2.48 -3.10
CA ASP A 47 -14.44 -3.79 -3.21
C ASP A 47 -15.27 -4.00 -1.93
N THR A 48 -14.81 -4.79 -1.00
CA THR A 48 -15.44 -4.98 0.32
C THR A 48 -15.20 -3.81 1.29
N GLY A 49 -14.31 -2.91 0.95
CA GLY A 49 -13.85 -1.81 1.78
C GLY A 49 -12.85 -2.24 2.87
N ALA A 50 -12.43 -3.51 2.89
CA ALA A 50 -11.48 -4.02 3.89
C ALA A 50 -10.15 -3.25 3.83
N LEU A 51 -9.60 -3.02 2.61
CA LEU A 51 -8.37 -2.26 2.42
C LEU A 51 -8.51 -0.84 2.97
N LYS A 52 -9.58 -0.13 2.61
CA LYS A 52 -9.83 1.22 3.10
C LYS A 52 -9.89 1.29 4.63
N ARG A 53 -10.54 0.33 5.28
CA ARG A 53 -10.67 0.29 6.75
C ARG A 53 -9.37 -0.07 7.46
N SER A 54 -8.48 -0.82 6.80
CA SER A 54 -7.23 -1.29 7.39
C SER A 54 -6.09 -0.27 7.34
N ILE A 55 -6.20 0.76 6.50
CA ILE A 55 -5.21 1.82 6.44
C ILE A 55 -5.28 2.60 7.75
N THR A 56 -4.14 2.77 8.39
CA THR A 56 -3.99 3.48 9.66
C THR A 56 -2.63 4.17 9.71
N ASN A 57 -2.42 4.99 10.72
CA ASN A 57 -1.14 5.64 10.94
C ASN A 57 -0.68 5.53 12.38
N ARG A 58 0.57 5.87 12.61
CA ARG A 58 1.17 6.08 13.92
C ARG A 58 2.33 7.05 13.83
N VAL A 59 2.62 7.72 14.93
CA VAL A 59 3.82 8.54 15.11
C VAL A 59 4.74 7.85 16.11
N GLU A 60 6.01 7.74 15.78
CA GLU A 60 7.05 7.16 16.64
C GLU A 60 8.10 8.21 16.95
N VAL A 61 8.57 8.22 18.20
CA VAL A 61 9.67 9.08 18.65
C VAL A 61 10.81 8.16 19.11
N ILE A 62 11.95 8.24 18.43
CA ILE A 62 13.13 7.45 18.74
C ILE A 62 14.31 8.42 18.93
N GLY A 63 14.72 8.63 20.17
CA GLY A 63 15.71 9.66 20.49
C GLY A 63 15.23 11.04 20.05
N ASN A 64 15.94 11.68 19.14
CA ASN A 64 15.62 13.01 18.60
C ASN A 64 14.88 12.96 17.25
N GLU A 65 14.47 11.78 16.80
CA GLU A 65 13.75 11.62 15.54
C GLU A 65 12.27 11.39 15.78
N VAL A 66 11.42 12.15 15.07
CA VAL A 66 9.96 11.95 15.03
C VAL A 66 9.60 11.42 13.66
N SER A 67 9.08 10.21 13.61
CA SER A 67 8.68 9.52 12.36
C SER A 67 7.18 9.32 12.30
N GLY A 68 6.57 9.72 11.17
CA GLY A 68 5.18 9.43 10.85
C GLY A 68 5.08 8.24 9.90
N ILE A 69 4.28 7.25 10.24
CA ILE A 69 4.13 6.03 9.47
C ILE A 69 2.66 5.82 9.13
N VAL A 70 2.35 5.74 7.83
CA VAL A 70 1.01 5.33 7.34
C VAL A 70 1.12 3.94 6.74
N PHE A 71 0.33 3.00 7.19
CA PHE A 71 0.46 1.59 6.82
C PHE A 71 -0.88 0.85 6.75
N THR A 72 -0.84 -0.35 6.22
CA THR A 72 -1.92 -1.34 6.28
C THR A 72 -1.34 -2.72 6.59
N PRO A 73 -1.93 -3.49 7.51
CA PRO A 73 -1.48 -4.84 7.82
C PRO A 73 -1.87 -5.89 6.78
N LEU A 74 -2.64 -5.51 5.75
CA LEU A 74 -3.13 -6.46 4.75
C LEU A 74 -2.03 -6.90 3.79
N GLU A 75 -1.74 -8.18 3.77
CA GLU A 75 -0.68 -8.78 2.95
C GLU A 75 -0.86 -8.56 1.44
N TYR A 76 -2.09 -8.37 0.98
CA TYR A 76 -2.37 -8.15 -0.43
C TYR A 76 -2.22 -6.68 -0.88
N ALA A 77 -2.07 -5.74 0.05
CA ALA A 77 -1.95 -4.32 -0.27
C ALA A 77 -0.79 -3.97 -1.22
N PRO A 78 0.41 -4.56 -1.07
CA PRO A 78 1.51 -4.35 -2.02
C PRO A 78 1.16 -4.80 -3.45
N TYR A 79 0.38 -5.85 -3.60
CA TYR A 79 -0.05 -6.32 -4.92
C TYR A 79 -1.01 -5.35 -5.60
N ILE A 80 -1.83 -4.66 -4.83
CA ILE A 80 -2.69 -3.59 -5.35
C ILE A 80 -1.86 -2.37 -5.70
N GLU A 81 -0.97 -1.94 -4.81
CA GLU A 81 -0.14 -0.74 -4.99
C GLU A 81 0.79 -0.85 -6.21
N TYR A 82 1.43 -2.00 -6.41
CA TYR A 82 2.46 -2.20 -7.43
C TYR A 82 2.03 -3.07 -8.61
N GLY A 83 0.83 -3.62 -8.57
CA GLY A 83 0.39 -4.61 -9.56
C GLY A 83 1.03 -5.97 -9.37
N THR A 84 0.65 -6.91 -10.23
CA THR A 84 1.14 -8.30 -10.21
C THR A 84 1.39 -8.85 -11.60
N GLY A 85 2.15 -9.94 -11.69
CA GLY A 85 2.39 -10.64 -12.95
C GLY A 85 3.11 -9.76 -13.97
N MET A 86 2.62 -9.69 -15.18
CA MET A 86 3.20 -8.89 -16.27
C MET A 86 3.15 -7.38 -16.00
N TYR A 87 2.30 -6.93 -15.09
CA TYR A 87 2.05 -5.52 -14.80
C TYR A 87 2.73 -5.03 -13.53
N ALA A 88 3.53 -5.86 -12.87
CA ALA A 88 4.20 -5.48 -11.62
C ALA A 88 5.26 -4.40 -11.87
N GLU A 89 5.12 -3.24 -11.22
CA GLU A 89 6.04 -2.11 -11.34
C GLU A 89 7.34 -2.27 -10.53
N ASN A 90 7.34 -3.14 -9.52
CA ASN A 90 8.48 -3.35 -8.62
C ASN A 90 9.56 -4.29 -9.16
N GLY A 91 9.51 -4.64 -10.44
CA GLY A 91 10.48 -5.54 -11.09
C GLY A 91 10.35 -7.03 -10.71
N ASN A 92 9.46 -7.38 -9.78
CA ASN A 92 9.20 -8.76 -9.36
C ASN A 92 8.11 -9.43 -10.20
N GLY A 93 7.79 -8.87 -11.36
CA GLY A 93 6.79 -9.39 -12.28
C GLY A 93 7.20 -10.71 -12.90
N THR A 94 6.24 -11.61 -13.02
CA THR A 94 6.42 -12.90 -13.69
C THR A 94 5.65 -12.93 -14.99
N SER A 95 6.28 -13.32 -16.07
CA SER A 95 5.63 -13.53 -17.38
C SER A 95 4.80 -14.82 -17.38
N GLY A 96 3.80 -14.86 -18.26
CA GLY A 96 2.91 -16.01 -18.47
C GLY A 96 1.61 -15.91 -17.67
N TYR A 97 0.77 -16.90 -17.91
CA TYR A 97 -0.56 -17.00 -17.33
C TYR A 97 -0.59 -18.05 -16.21
N TRP A 98 -1.39 -17.82 -15.20
CA TRP A 98 -1.76 -18.86 -14.22
C TRP A 98 -3.26 -19.07 -14.23
N VAL A 99 -3.66 -20.30 -13.92
CA VAL A 99 -5.05 -20.72 -13.84
C VAL A 99 -5.43 -20.88 -12.38
N TYR A 100 -6.61 -20.43 -12.03
CA TYR A 100 -7.15 -20.58 -10.67
C TYR A 100 -8.64 -20.96 -10.75
N VAL A 101 -9.10 -21.63 -9.71
CA VAL A 101 -10.52 -21.91 -9.52
C VAL A 101 -11.04 -20.87 -8.54
N GLY A 102 -12.01 -20.09 -8.99
CA GLY A 102 -12.71 -19.12 -8.16
C GLY A 102 -13.78 -19.85 -7.36
N ASP A 103 -13.66 -19.79 -6.03
CA ASP A 103 -14.75 -20.06 -5.12
C ASP A 103 -15.06 -18.80 -4.35
N LYS A 104 -16.28 -18.68 -3.82
CA LYS A 104 -16.67 -17.57 -2.96
C LYS A 104 -15.85 -17.54 -1.67
N ASP A 105 -15.26 -18.68 -1.31
CA ASP A 105 -14.42 -18.83 -0.14
C ASP A 105 -12.96 -18.83 -0.58
N TYR A 106 -12.33 -17.67 -0.43
CA TYR A 106 -10.88 -17.53 -0.59
C TYR A 106 -10.17 -18.33 0.49
N ASP A 107 -9.55 -19.45 0.12
CA ASP A 107 -8.67 -20.20 1.01
C ASP A 107 -7.22 -19.67 0.89
N PRO A 108 -6.71 -18.94 1.91
CA PRO A 108 -5.36 -18.42 1.91
C PRO A 108 -4.29 -19.52 1.93
N ASN A 109 -4.64 -20.74 2.39
CA ASN A 109 -3.74 -21.89 2.47
C ASN A 109 -3.68 -22.70 1.17
N ARG A 110 -4.46 -22.33 0.15
CA ARG A 110 -4.46 -23.02 -1.13
C ARG A 110 -3.07 -22.97 -1.75
N LYS A 111 -2.47 -24.13 -1.97
CA LYS A 111 -1.15 -24.27 -2.64
C LYS A 111 -1.24 -23.58 -4.01
N LYS A 112 -0.61 -22.42 -4.13
CA LYS A 112 -0.46 -21.72 -5.40
C LYS A 112 0.37 -22.63 -6.31
N SER A 113 -0.21 -23.15 -7.37
CA SER A 113 0.55 -23.81 -8.42
C SER A 113 1.54 -22.78 -8.98
N GLY A 114 2.82 -22.95 -8.77
CA GLY A 114 3.87 -22.09 -9.32
C GLY A 114 3.99 -22.17 -10.84
N LYS A 115 3.18 -23.02 -11.48
CA LYS A 115 3.26 -23.27 -12.91
C LYS A 115 2.68 -22.11 -13.69
N ARG A 116 3.38 -21.68 -14.72
CA ARG A 116 2.99 -20.67 -15.71
C ARG A 116 2.66 -21.34 -17.04
N TYR A 117 1.73 -20.76 -17.74
CA TYR A 117 1.21 -21.27 -19.00
C TYR A 117 1.29 -20.18 -20.08
N THR A 118 1.32 -20.58 -21.33
CA THR A 118 0.98 -19.70 -22.44
C THR A 118 -0.51 -19.37 -22.40
N LEU A 119 -0.93 -18.33 -23.08
CA LEU A 119 -2.35 -17.98 -23.19
C LEU A 119 -3.20 -19.12 -23.73
N GLN A 120 -2.67 -19.85 -24.73
CA GLN A 120 -3.39 -20.96 -25.37
C GLN A 120 -3.57 -22.13 -24.40
N GLU A 121 -2.52 -22.54 -23.69
CA GLU A 121 -2.61 -23.58 -22.66
C GLU A 121 -3.56 -23.18 -21.53
N ALA A 122 -3.49 -21.95 -21.05
CA ALA A 122 -4.36 -21.45 -19.99
C ALA A 122 -5.83 -21.50 -20.39
N LYS A 123 -6.15 -21.10 -21.64
CA LYS A 123 -7.51 -21.19 -22.19
C LYS A 123 -8.00 -22.64 -22.27
N GLN A 124 -7.17 -23.57 -22.74
CA GLN A 124 -7.51 -24.99 -22.82
C GLN A 124 -7.77 -25.60 -21.43
N ILE A 125 -6.89 -25.32 -20.45
CA ILE A 125 -7.03 -25.82 -19.08
C ILE A 125 -8.33 -25.29 -18.47
N VAL A 126 -8.61 -24.00 -18.63
CA VAL A 126 -9.85 -23.40 -18.10
C VAL A 126 -11.08 -24.02 -18.76
N ALA A 127 -11.06 -24.27 -20.08
CA ALA A 127 -12.16 -24.93 -20.76
C ALA A 127 -12.43 -26.36 -20.22
N ILE A 128 -11.37 -27.14 -20.01
CA ILE A 128 -11.46 -28.49 -19.42
C ILE A 128 -11.99 -28.41 -17.99
N MET A 129 -11.53 -27.45 -17.18
CA MET A 129 -12.01 -27.31 -15.80
C MET A 129 -13.48 -26.90 -15.75
N ARG A 130 -13.90 -26.00 -16.64
CA ARG A 130 -15.31 -25.58 -16.74
C ARG A 130 -16.23 -26.69 -17.21
N SER A 131 -15.79 -27.56 -18.13
CA SER A 131 -16.57 -28.73 -18.52
C SER A 131 -16.79 -29.74 -17.40
N LYS A 132 -15.93 -29.70 -16.35
CA LYS A 132 -16.08 -30.48 -15.12
C LYS A 132 -16.88 -29.74 -14.02
N GLY A 133 -17.55 -28.64 -14.36
CA GLY A 133 -18.36 -27.86 -13.41
C GLY A 133 -17.58 -26.90 -12.51
N LEU A 134 -16.25 -26.74 -12.71
CA LEU A 134 -15.43 -25.84 -11.89
C LEU A 134 -15.51 -24.41 -12.43
N LYS A 135 -15.56 -23.41 -11.54
CA LYS A 135 -15.45 -21.98 -11.87
C LYS A 135 -13.98 -21.61 -12.05
N ALA A 136 -13.39 -21.99 -13.18
CA ALA A 136 -11.99 -21.73 -13.47
C ALA A 136 -11.80 -20.44 -14.28
N TYR A 137 -10.68 -19.75 -13.99
CA TYR A 137 -10.26 -18.52 -14.64
C TYR A 137 -8.76 -18.54 -14.88
N TYR A 138 -8.29 -17.70 -15.79
CA TYR A 138 -6.86 -17.45 -16.00
C TYR A 138 -6.57 -15.95 -15.91
N THR A 139 -5.36 -15.61 -15.50
CA THR A 139 -4.87 -14.24 -15.44
C THR A 139 -3.37 -14.20 -15.71
N ASN A 140 -2.86 -13.08 -16.16
CA ASN A 140 -1.44 -12.79 -16.32
C ASN A 140 -0.97 -11.69 -15.34
N GLY A 141 -1.84 -11.27 -14.43
CA GLY A 141 -1.57 -10.25 -13.44
C GLY A 141 -2.68 -9.22 -13.33
N MET A 142 -2.42 -8.24 -12.50
CA MET A 142 -3.30 -7.11 -12.24
C MET A 142 -2.50 -5.82 -12.41
N HIS A 143 -3.08 -4.85 -13.10
CA HIS A 143 -2.50 -3.51 -13.19
C HIS A 143 -2.38 -2.85 -11.81
N PRO A 144 -1.33 -2.05 -11.59
CA PRO A 144 -1.19 -1.26 -10.38
C PRO A 144 -2.41 -0.35 -10.18
N GLN A 145 -2.85 -0.28 -8.95
CA GLN A 145 -3.86 0.68 -8.49
C GLN A 145 -3.29 1.39 -7.26
N PRO A 146 -2.31 2.30 -7.47
CA PRO A 146 -1.59 2.92 -6.37
C PRO A 146 -2.49 3.83 -5.56
N PHE A 147 -2.44 3.70 -4.25
CA PHE A 147 -3.21 4.50 -3.29
C PHE A 147 -2.34 5.15 -2.23
N MET A 148 -1.23 4.52 -1.82
CA MET A 148 -0.30 5.04 -0.81
C MET A 148 0.67 6.07 -1.40
N ARG A 149 1.38 5.71 -2.47
CA ARG A 149 2.35 6.60 -3.13
C ARG A 149 1.73 7.92 -3.61
N PRO A 150 0.57 7.91 -4.32
CA PRO A 150 -0.08 9.16 -4.70
C PRO A 150 -0.58 9.98 -3.51
N ALA A 151 -1.07 9.30 -2.45
CA ALA A 151 -1.53 9.98 -1.25
C ALA A 151 -0.41 10.79 -0.59
N LEU A 152 0.80 10.23 -0.50
CA LEU A 152 1.97 10.93 0.01
C LEU A 152 2.37 12.08 -0.92
N LYS A 153 2.57 11.78 -2.22
CA LYS A 153 3.09 12.73 -3.20
C LYS A 153 2.22 13.97 -3.35
N GLU A 154 0.90 13.79 -3.43
CA GLU A 154 -0.05 14.90 -3.60
C GLU A 154 -0.14 15.78 -2.34
N ASN A 155 0.12 15.23 -1.17
CA ASN A 155 0.07 15.97 0.09
C ASN A 155 1.42 16.53 0.57
N GLU A 156 2.50 16.35 -0.19
CA GLU A 156 3.85 16.74 0.21
C GLU A 156 3.93 18.22 0.65
N GLN A 157 3.29 19.14 -0.08
CA GLN A 157 3.29 20.55 0.27
C GLN A 157 2.49 20.85 1.54
N ASN A 158 1.35 20.19 1.70
CA ASN A 158 0.51 20.34 2.89
C ASN A 158 1.20 19.77 4.14
N ILE A 159 1.91 18.64 3.98
CA ILE A 159 2.74 18.05 5.03
C ILE A 159 3.81 19.05 5.48
N LYS A 160 4.58 19.59 4.51
CA LYS A 160 5.61 20.60 4.78
C LYS A 160 5.05 21.84 5.48
N LYS A 161 3.87 22.29 5.08
CA LYS A 161 3.18 23.42 5.70
C LYS A 161 2.81 23.12 7.15
N LYS A 162 2.13 22.00 7.41
CA LYS A 162 1.73 21.60 8.77
C LYS A 162 2.92 21.45 9.71
N LEU A 163 3.99 20.81 9.24
CA LEU A 163 5.21 20.66 10.03
C LEU A 163 5.88 22.01 10.34
N LYS A 164 5.89 22.92 9.37
CA LYS A 164 6.42 24.29 9.62
C LYS A 164 5.57 25.05 10.65
N GLU A 165 4.24 24.99 10.50
CA GLU A 165 3.32 25.64 11.44
C GLU A 165 3.49 25.08 12.86
N GLY A 166 3.60 23.75 13.01
CA GLY A 166 3.86 23.12 14.30
C GLY A 166 5.20 23.47 14.94
N ILE A 167 6.21 23.80 14.12
CA ILE A 167 7.54 24.21 14.60
C ILE A 167 7.59 25.72 14.94
N MET A 168 6.75 26.52 14.30
CA MET A 168 6.77 27.99 14.39
C MET A 168 5.64 28.55 15.28
N SER A 169 4.76 27.69 15.78
CA SER A 169 3.69 28.10 16.71
C SER A 169 4.23 28.15 18.14
N ASP A 170 5.02 29.21 18.42
CA ASP A 170 5.32 29.72 19.76
C ASP A 170 4.43 30.93 20.06
#